data_07c698da112b180e11fcd5a9c80fbadf
#
_entry.id   07c698da112b180e11fcd5a9c80fbadf
#
_cell.length_a   1.000
_cell.length_b   1.000
_cell.length_c   1.000
_cell.angle_alpha   90.00
_cell.angle_beta   90.00
_cell.angle_gamma   90.00
#
_symmetry.space_group_name_H-M   'P 1'
#
loop_
_entity.id
_entity.type
_entity.pdbx_description
1 polymer ?
#
loop_
_entity_poly.entity_id
_entity_poly.type
_entity_poly.pdbx_seq_one_letter_code
_entity_poly.pdbx_strand_id
1 'polypeptide(L)'
;MTYLMVAPNGARKTQTDHPLLPVTSPELVQTALACWQAGAQGLHAHIRNADQSHLLDAGRYRELLALLKEIVPALEIQVTTEAAGIYQAAEQRQLVLDLRPDWISLSVREMARELDLTVVQDFYAELSQSQICIQHILYCLLY
;
A
#
# COMPACT_ATOMS: atom_id res chain seq x y z
N MET A 1 1.15 12.95 20.93
CA MET A 1 2.34 12.77 20.05
C MET A 1 1.81 12.61 18.63
N THR A 2 2.38 13.27 17.63
CA THR A 2 1.96 13.15 16.23
C THR A 2 2.62 11.94 15.60
N TYR A 3 1.84 11.09 14.93
CA TYR A 3 2.38 9.97 14.13
C TYR A 3 2.81 10.49 12.75
N LEU A 4 4.06 10.20 12.35
CA LEU A 4 4.63 10.63 11.08
C LEU A 4 4.77 9.45 10.14
N MET A 5 3.94 9.41 9.08
CA MET A 5 4.04 8.46 8.00
C MET A 5 4.57 9.13 6.73
N VAL A 6 5.47 8.47 6.03
CA VAL A 6 6.00 8.93 4.73
C VAL A 6 5.48 8.07 3.59
N ALA A 7 5.23 8.70 2.43
CA ALA A 7 4.78 8.06 1.19
C ALA A 7 5.75 8.44 0.06
N PRO A 8 6.90 7.74 -0.09
CA PRO A 8 8.01 8.24 -0.89
C PRO A 8 7.81 8.12 -2.40
N ASN A 9 6.96 7.23 -2.89
CA ASN A 9 6.92 6.92 -4.32
C ASN A 9 5.54 7.01 -5.00
N GLY A 10 4.44 6.71 -4.29
CA GLY A 10 3.10 6.70 -4.89
C GLY A 10 2.97 5.73 -6.09
N ALA A 11 1.87 5.83 -6.87
CA ALA A 11 1.55 4.90 -7.95
C ALA A 11 1.94 5.39 -9.37
N ARG A 12 2.04 6.70 -9.60
CA ARG A 12 1.97 7.27 -10.97
C ARG A 12 3.27 7.91 -11.46
N LYS A 13 4.03 8.52 -10.55
CA LYS A 13 5.29 9.19 -10.89
C LYS A 13 6.41 8.18 -11.13
N THR A 14 7.35 8.54 -11.97
CA THR A 14 8.50 7.70 -12.36
C THR A 14 9.81 8.45 -12.11
N GLN A 15 10.95 7.79 -12.34
CA GLN A 15 12.26 8.44 -12.26
C GLN A 15 12.47 9.50 -13.34
N THR A 16 11.63 9.53 -14.38
CA THR A 16 11.59 10.66 -15.34
C THR A 16 11.03 11.92 -14.68
N ASP A 17 10.07 11.79 -13.74
CA ASP A 17 9.52 12.92 -12.98
C ASP A 17 10.49 13.41 -11.90
N HIS A 18 11.17 12.45 -11.22
CA HIS A 18 12.15 12.75 -10.19
C HIS A 18 13.20 11.62 -10.10
N PRO A 19 14.48 11.90 -10.40
CA PRO A 19 15.52 10.86 -10.56
C PRO A 19 15.77 10.03 -9.29
N LEU A 20 15.44 10.54 -8.11
CA LEU A 20 15.59 9.82 -6.83
C LEU A 20 14.31 9.15 -6.34
N LEU A 21 13.26 9.06 -7.17
CA LEU A 21 12.04 8.36 -6.80
C LEU A 21 12.34 6.86 -6.61
N PRO A 22 12.08 6.26 -5.43
CA PRO A 22 12.38 4.85 -5.21
C PRO A 22 11.35 3.97 -5.91
N VAL A 23 11.77 3.24 -6.94
CA VAL A 23 10.91 2.36 -7.76
C VAL A 23 11.22 0.88 -7.55
N THR A 24 12.44 0.54 -7.20
CA THR A 24 12.86 -0.83 -6.88
C THR A 24 12.78 -1.11 -5.37
N SER A 25 12.65 -2.38 -4.98
CA SER A 25 12.64 -2.75 -3.56
C SER A 25 13.91 -2.30 -2.81
N PRO A 26 15.14 -2.44 -3.36
CA PRO A 26 16.34 -1.92 -2.72
C PRO A 26 16.31 -0.40 -2.50
N GLU A 27 15.89 0.38 -3.51
CA GLU A 27 15.75 1.85 -3.40
C GLU A 27 14.73 2.23 -2.33
N LEU A 28 13.60 1.51 -2.26
CA LEU A 28 12.55 1.77 -1.28
C LEU A 28 13.03 1.43 0.15
N VAL A 29 13.78 0.34 0.33
CA VAL A 29 14.38 -0.02 1.62
C VAL A 29 15.39 1.03 2.08
N GLN A 30 16.26 1.52 1.19
CA GLN A 30 17.21 2.59 1.52
C GLN A 30 16.47 3.89 1.91
N THR A 31 15.43 4.24 1.17
CA THR A 31 14.60 5.42 1.47
C THR A 31 13.88 5.25 2.81
N ALA A 32 13.33 4.07 3.09
CA ALA A 32 12.66 3.75 4.35
C ALA A 32 13.61 3.90 5.54
N LEU A 33 14.83 3.38 5.43
CA LEU A 33 15.87 3.51 6.45
C LEU A 33 16.21 4.99 6.74
N ALA A 34 16.42 5.78 5.68
CA ALA A 34 16.71 7.21 5.81
C ALA A 34 15.54 7.98 6.46
N CYS A 35 14.30 7.67 6.07
CA CYS A 35 13.10 8.28 6.65
C CYS A 35 12.94 7.91 8.14
N TRP A 36 13.18 6.63 8.50
CA TRP A 36 13.14 6.19 9.89
C TRP A 36 14.20 6.89 10.74
N GLN A 37 15.44 7.00 10.24
CA GLN A 37 16.51 7.73 10.91
C GLN A 37 16.19 9.22 11.12
N ALA A 38 15.40 9.80 10.21
CA ALA A 38 14.88 11.16 10.32
C ALA A 38 13.65 11.31 11.22
N GLY A 39 13.13 10.20 11.81
CA GLY A 39 12.05 10.22 12.78
C GLY A 39 10.67 9.78 12.22
N ALA A 40 10.60 9.23 11.01
CA ALA A 40 9.37 8.62 10.52
C ALA A 40 9.05 7.35 11.33
N GLN A 41 7.76 7.15 11.58
CA GLN A 41 7.23 6.01 12.33
C GLN A 41 6.53 5.01 11.40
N GLY A 42 6.07 5.46 10.24
CA GLY A 42 5.42 4.63 9.23
C GLY A 42 5.86 4.94 7.80
N LEU A 43 5.71 3.93 6.95
CA LEU A 43 5.95 4.00 5.51
C LEU A 43 4.70 3.53 4.77
N HIS A 44 4.13 4.38 3.91
CA HIS A 44 3.12 3.97 2.93
C HIS A 44 3.82 3.55 1.64
N ALA A 45 3.76 2.25 1.34
CA ALA A 45 4.59 1.63 0.30
C ALA A 45 3.79 1.27 -0.96
N HIS A 46 4.34 1.65 -2.13
CA HIS A 46 3.92 1.13 -3.43
C HIS A 46 5.04 0.28 -4.04
N ILE A 47 4.69 -0.85 -4.63
CA ILE A 47 5.61 -1.63 -5.46
C ILE A 47 5.40 -1.33 -6.93
N ARG A 48 6.43 -1.56 -7.73
CA ARG A 48 6.46 -1.20 -9.14
C ARG A 48 6.95 -2.37 -10.01
N ASN A 49 6.47 -2.40 -11.25
CA ASN A 49 7.02 -3.22 -12.32
C ASN A 49 8.39 -2.69 -12.78
N ALA A 50 9.10 -3.47 -13.62
CA ALA A 50 10.38 -3.07 -14.20
C ALA A 50 10.29 -1.82 -15.08
N ASP A 51 9.14 -1.57 -15.69
CA ASP A 51 8.82 -0.36 -16.46
C ASP A 51 8.39 0.82 -15.59
N GLN A 52 8.47 0.67 -14.26
CA GLN A 52 8.06 1.61 -13.23
C GLN A 52 6.55 1.84 -13.10
N SER A 53 5.72 1.10 -13.83
CA SER A 53 4.26 1.14 -13.63
C SER A 53 3.86 0.57 -12.26
N HIS A 54 2.71 0.97 -11.78
CA HIS A 54 2.17 0.50 -10.49
C HIS A 54 1.91 -1.01 -10.52
N LEU A 55 2.22 -1.69 -9.42
CA LEU A 55 2.02 -3.13 -9.27
C LEU A 55 1.21 -3.46 -8.02
N LEU A 56 0.21 -4.34 -8.15
CA LEU A 56 -0.46 -5.01 -7.03
C LEU A 56 -0.16 -6.51 -7.13
N ASP A 57 0.81 -6.98 -6.37
CA ASP A 57 1.23 -8.39 -6.33
C ASP A 57 1.62 -8.81 -4.90
N ALA A 58 0.92 -9.81 -4.38
CA ALA A 58 1.12 -10.28 -3.00
C ALA A 58 2.51 -10.89 -2.77
N GLY A 59 3.08 -11.57 -3.77
CA GLY A 59 4.42 -12.16 -3.69
C GLY A 59 5.50 -11.09 -3.56
N ARG A 60 5.44 -10.09 -4.43
CA ARG A 60 6.38 -8.96 -4.43
C ARG A 60 6.25 -8.10 -3.16
N TYR A 61 5.04 -7.94 -2.63
CA TYR A 61 4.85 -7.28 -1.33
C TYR A 61 5.45 -8.09 -0.19
N ARG A 62 5.29 -9.44 -0.17
CA ARG A 62 5.93 -10.28 0.86
C ARG A 62 7.44 -10.15 0.85
N GLU A 63 8.06 -10.13 -0.34
CA GLU A 63 9.50 -9.91 -0.50
C GLU A 63 9.94 -8.56 0.08
N LEU A 64 9.23 -7.47 -0.27
CA LEU A 64 9.51 -6.13 0.25
C LEU A 64 9.34 -6.05 1.76
N LEU A 65 8.23 -6.59 2.29
CA LEU A 65 7.94 -6.57 3.72
C LEU A 65 8.99 -7.34 4.53
N ALA A 66 9.48 -8.47 4.00
CA ALA A 66 10.55 -9.25 4.63
C ALA A 66 11.87 -8.44 4.70
N LEU A 67 12.25 -7.77 3.61
CA LEU A 67 13.44 -6.91 3.56
C LEU A 67 13.31 -5.72 4.52
N LEU A 68 12.16 -5.05 4.56
CA LEU A 68 11.91 -3.92 5.46
C LEU A 68 11.94 -4.36 6.92
N LYS A 69 11.37 -5.53 7.24
CA LYS A 69 11.41 -6.09 8.60
C LYS A 69 12.81 -6.43 9.06
N GLU A 70 13.67 -6.86 8.16
CA GLU A 70 15.09 -7.15 8.46
C GLU A 70 15.89 -5.86 8.70
N ILE A 71 15.72 -4.85 7.85
CA ILE A 71 16.56 -3.65 7.83
C ILE A 71 16.04 -2.55 8.78
N VAL A 72 14.70 -2.39 8.87
CA VAL A 72 14.06 -1.32 9.66
C VAL A 72 12.89 -1.91 10.47
N PRO A 73 13.14 -2.83 11.40
CA PRO A 73 12.10 -3.58 12.12
C PRO A 73 11.14 -2.72 12.95
N ALA A 74 11.53 -1.49 13.28
CA ALA A 74 10.71 -0.57 14.08
C ALA A 74 9.82 0.34 13.23
N LEU A 75 9.94 0.31 11.89
CA LEU A 75 9.11 1.10 10.99
C LEU A 75 7.83 0.32 10.66
N GLU A 76 6.67 0.92 10.90
CA GLU A 76 5.40 0.32 10.54
C GLU A 76 5.14 0.49 9.03
N ILE A 77 4.76 -0.61 8.35
CA ILE A 77 4.61 -0.60 6.90
C ILE A 77 3.13 -0.70 6.54
N GLN A 78 2.62 0.31 5.87
CA GLN A 78 1.29 0.30 5.29
C GLN A 78 1.38 -0.06 3.80
N VAL A 79 0.71 -1.14 3.42
CA VAL A 79 0.55 -1.55 2.03
C VAL A 79 -0.59 -0.75 1.38
N THR A 80 -0.42 -0.37 0.12
CA THR A 80 -1.50 0.24 -0.66
C THR A 80 -2.30 -0.78 -1.46
N THR A 81 -3.59 -0.48 -1.66
CA THR A 81 -4.45 -1.14 -2.65
C THR A 81 -4.83 -0.21 -3.80
N GLU A 82 -4.18 0.94 -3.95
CA GLU A 82 -4.55 1.91 -4.98
C GLU A 82 -4.72 1.24 -6.35
N ALA A 83 -5.90 1.45 -6.98
CA ALA A 83 -6.18 0.92 -8.31
C ALA A 83 -5.35 1.59 -9.41
N ALA A 84 -4.92 2.83 -9.20
CA ALA A 84 -4.22 3.69 -10.16
C ALA A 84 -4.90 3.82 -11.54
N GLY A 85 -6.16 3.37 -11.65
CA GLY A 85 -6.93 3.33 -12.90
C GLY A 85 -6.67 2.09 -13.78
N ILE A 86 -5.88 1.12 -13.30
CA ILE A 86 -5.51 -0.10 -14.03
C ILE A 86 -6.01 -1.38 -13.35
N TYR A 87 -6.26 -1.36 -12.05
CA TYR A 87 -6.76 -2.52 -11.31
C TYR A 87 -8.24 -2.40 -11.01
N GLN A 88 -8.94 -3.55 -11.00
CA GLN A 88 -10.34 -3.67 -10.62
C GLN A 88 -10.48 -3.90 -9.11
N ALA A 89 -11.66 -3.64 -8.55
CA ALA A 89 -11.93 -3.85 -7.13
C ALA A 89 -11.70 -5.30 -6.68
N ALA A 90 -11.99 -6.28 -7.53
CA ALA A 90 -11.74 -7.69 -7.25
C ALA A 90 -10.24 -7.98 -7.04
N GLU A 91 -9.36 -7.43 -7.89
CA GLU A 91 -7.91 -7.60 -7.78
C GLU A 91 -7.36 -6.93 -6.52
N GLN A 92 -7.89 -5.74 -6.18
CA GLN A 92 -7.52 -5.05 -4.94
C GLN A 92 -7.93 -5.85 -3.69
N ARG A 93 -9.15 -6.41 -3.66
CA ARG A 93 -9.61 -7.28 -2.57
C ARG A 93 -8.77 -8.56 -2.48
N GLN A 94 -8.48 -9.18 -3.65
CA GLN A 94 -7.67 -10.40 -3.69
C GLN A 94 -6.26 -10.18 -3.14
N LEU A 95 -5.63 -9.05 -3.47
CA LEU A 95 -4.34 -8.68 -2.89
C LEU A 95 -4.37 -8.71 -1.35
N VAL A 96 -5.42 -8.12 -0.74
CA VAL A 96 -5.55 -8.06 0.72
C VAL A 96 -5.68 -9.46 1.32
N LEU A 97 -6.54 -10.29 0.73
CA LEU A 97 -6.81 -11.65 1.21
C LEU A 97 -5.59 -12.57 1.07
N ASP A 98 -4.83 -12.43 -0.02
CA ASP A 98 -3.63 -13.22 -0.27
C ASP A 98 -2.45 -12.77 0.60
N LEU A 99 -2.28 -11.46 0.77
CA LEU A 99 -1.13 -10.90 1.48
C LEU A 99 -1.31 -10.92 3.00
N ARG A 100 -2.51 -10.56 3.48
CA ARG A 100 -2.85 -10.38 4.90
C ARG A 100 -1.81 -9.53 5.64
N PRO A 101 -1.59 -8.27 5.21
CA PRO A 101 -0.57 -7.41 5.80
C PRO A 101 -1.01 -6.92 7.18
N ASP A 102 -0.07 -6.48 8.02
CA ASP A 102 -0.39 -5.89 9.33
C ASP A 102 -1.15 -4.56 9.18
N TRP A 103 -0.88 -3.79 8.13
CA TRP A 103 -1.52 -2.50 7.88
C TRP A 103 -1.76 -2.25 6.39
N ILE A 104 -2.95 -1.75 6.07
CA ILE A 104 -3.37 -1.50 4.69
C ILE A 104 -4.18 -0.21 4.56
N SER A 105 -4.05 0.47 3.42
CA SER A 105 -4.97 1.53 3.01
C SER A 105 -6.00 1.00 2.02
N LEU A 106 -7.28 1.29 2.25
CA LEU A 106 -8.41 0.90 1.39
C LEU A 106 -9.20 2.15 0.98
N SER A 107 -9.35 2.37 -0.30
CA SER A 107 -10.27 3.37 -0.83
C SER A 107 -11.69 2.80 -0.87
N VAL A 108 -12.60 3.35 -0.06
CA VAL A 108 -14.01 2.91 -0.03
C VAL A 108 -14.64 3.03 -1.42
N ARG A 109 -14.35 4.11 -2.14
CA ARG A 109 -14.85 4.33 -3.50
C ARG A 109 -14.36 3.27 -4.48
N GLU A 110 -13.12 2.83 -4.37
CA GLU A 110 -12.55 1.81 -5.27
C GLU A 110 -13.09 0.42 -4.92
N MET A 111 -13.17 0.09 -3.63
CA MET A 111 -13.68 -1.20 -3.14
C MET A 111 -15.15 -1.42 -3.51
N ALA A 112 -15.96 -0.35 -3.58
CA ALA A 112 -17.39 -0.41 -3.89
C ALA A 112 -17.71 -0.14 -5.37
N ARG A 113 -16.72 -0.07 -6.26
CA ARG A 113 -16.91 0.32 -7.66
C ARG A 113 -17.85 -0.62 -8.44
N GLU A 114 -17.86 -1.90 -8.12
CA GLU A 114 -18.63 -2.94 -8.83
C GLU A 114 -20.09 -3.05 -8.37
N LEU A 115 -20.53 -2.21 -7.45
CA LEU A 115 -21.92 -2.09 -6.96
C LEU A 115 -22.55 -3.36 -6.35
N ASP A 116 -21.83 -4.48 -6.28
CA ASP A 116 -22.29 -5.65 -5.54
C ASP A 116 -21.94 -5.48 -4.05
N LEU A 117 -22.90 -4.94 -3.32
CA LEU A 117 -22.74 -4.68 -1.89
C LEU A 117 -22.52 -5.95 -1.08
N THR A 118 -23.01 -7.11 -1.53
CA THR A 118 -22.83 -8.39 -0.84
C THR A 118 -21.35 -8.76 -0.84
N VAL A 119 -20.68 -8.69 -2.00
CA VAL A 119 -19.23 -8.96 -2.13
C VAL A 119 -18.40 -8.02 -1.25
N VAL A 120 -18.79 -6.73 -1.19
CA VAL A 120 -18.10 -5.75 -0.33
C VAL A 120 -18.33 -6.07 1.15
N GLN A 121 -19.56 -6.42 1.54
CA GLN A 121 -19.90 -6.80 2.91
C GLN A 121 -19.13 -8.05 3.36
N ASP A 122 -19.09 -9.09 2.53
CA ASP A 122 -18.38 -10.34 2.81
C ASP A 122 -16.86 -10.09 2.96
N PHE A 123 -16.28 -9.27 2.10
CA PHE A 123 -14.88 -8.86 2.21
C PHE A 123 -14.60 -8.16 3.54
N TYR A 124 -15.40 -7.16 3.93
CA TYR A 124 -15.22 -6.48 5.21
C TYR A 124 -15.55 -7.37 6.41
N ALA A 125 -16.49 -8.29 6.30
CA ALA A 125 -16.77 -9.28 7.33
C ALA A 125 -15.55 -10.21 7.58
N GLU A 126 -14.87 -10.65 6.52
CA GLU A 126 -13.63 -11.41 6.64
C GLU A 126 -12.52 -10.57 7.28
N LEU A 127 -12.34 -9.32 6.84
CA LEU A 127 -11.33 -8.44 7.41
C LEU A 127 -11.59 -8.13 8.89
N SER A 128 -12.86 -8.01 9.31
CA SER A 128 -13.22 -7.74 10.71
C SER A 128 -12.79 -8.86 11.67
N GLN A 129 -12.59 -10.08 11.16
CA GLN A 129 -12.09 -11.21 11.92
C GLN A 129 -10.54 -11.31 11.90
N SER A 130 -9.88 -10.44 11.14
CA SER A 130 -8.43 -10.36 11.04
C SER A 130 -7.87 -9.34 12.04
N GLN A 131 -6.54 -9.34 12.21
CA GLN A 131 -5.84 -8.32 12.99
C GLN A 131 -5.28 -7.20 12.11
N ILE A 132 -5.70 -7.11 10.85
CA ILE A 132 -5.23 -6.12 9.89
C ILE A 132 -5.70 -4.73 10.32
N CYS A 133 -4.77 -3.81 10.51
CA CYS A 133 -5.10 -2.39 10.68
C CYS A 133 -5.52 -1.79 9.33
N ILE A 134 -6.72 -1.20 9.27
CA ILE A 134 -7.26 -0.66 8.02
C ILE A 134 -7.36 0.87 8.13
N GLN A 135 -6.69 1.56 7.22
CA GLN A 135 -6.91 2.99 6.99
C GLN A 135 -7.85 3.18 5.81
N HIS A 136 -9.06 3.64 6.07
CA HIS A 136 -10.01 3.96 5.01
C HIS A 136 -9.71 5.32 4.38
N ILE A 137 -9.62 5.35 3.06
CA ILE A 137 -9.50 6.57 2.27
C ILE A 137 -10.90 6.96 1.82
N LEU A 138 -11.41 8.09 2.35
CA LEU A 138 -12.70 8.65 2.02
C LEU A 138 -12.49 9.83 1.09
N TYR A 139 -12.70 9.64 -0.20
CA TYR A 139 -12.74 10.76 -1.14
C TYR A 139 -14.00 11.58 -0.89
N CYS A 140 -13.87 12.91 -0.98
CA CYS A 140 -15.05 13.79 -0.86
C CYS A 140 -16.09 13.41 -1.91
N LEU A 141 -17.31 13.11 -1.46
CA LEU A 141 -18.45 12.75 -2.34
C LEU A 141 -19.20 13.99 -2.84
N LEU A 142 -18.62 15.17 -2.75
CA LEU A 142 -19.23 16.45 -3.17
C LEU A 142 -19.00 16.77 -4.64
N TYR A 143 -18.76 15.76 -5.51
CA TYR A 143 -18.69 15.93 -6.97
C TYR A 143 -19.57 14.91 -7.66
#